data_ce64f4df81c4988e1ccc024a4195a8cf
#
_entry.id   ce64f4df81c4988e1ccc024a4195a8cf
#
_cell.length_a   1.000
_cell.length_b   1.000
_cell.length_c   1.000
_cell.angle_alpha   90.00
_cell.angle_beta   90.00
_cell.angle_gamma   90.00
#
_symmetry.space_group_name_H-M   'P 1'
#
loop_
_entity.id
_entity.type
_entity.pdbx_description
1 polymer ?
#
loop_
_entity_poly.entity_id
_entity_poly.type
_entity_poly.pdbx_seq_one_letter_code
_entity_poly.pdbx_strand_id
1 'polypeptide(L)'
;MSQTSMSQFVTACDAGGTVVAGGFLGDVAAFALADGDVTLLKGSERKTIAAHPDAAVLIGQSDTLRLVTGGDDGRLVATYADGSSDVIAHEKGRWIDALAVRGDGALAWAAGKQVRARDAKGEVKSWTAPSSVRGLSFTPKGYRLALSHYNGVSLWFPNMAAEPEFFKWAGSHLDVTVSPDGRFIVSAMQENALHGWRTADHKDMRMTGYPSKTRSFSWSSDGNWLATSGAEACIIWPFQSKDGPMGKGPRECGVRPSRVTRVAFHPRSLVVAIGYDDGWVMICRITDAAEILVRATEASEDGKDRAISCLSWSANGGQLLFGAEDGAAGILDLPAA
;
A
#
# COMPACT_ATOMS: atom_id res chain seq x y z
N MET A 1 8.53 27.19 16.92
CA MET A 1 9.08 27.08 15.55
C MET A 1 7.92 27.11 14.58
N SER A 2 7.91 27.99 13.56
CA SER A 2 6.84 28.01 12.57
C SER A 2 6.93 26.71 11.78
N GLN A 3 5.90 25.88 11.83
CA GLN A 3 5.83 24.65 11.04
C GLN A 3 5.79 25.04 9.56
N THR A 4 6.75 24.58 8.77
CA THR A 4 6.72 24.79 7.32
C THR A 4 5.50 24.07 6.77
N SER A 5 4.68 24.76 5.98
CA SER A 5 3.44 24.20 5.43
C SER A 5 3.41 24.30 3.91
N MET A 6 2.92 23.24 3.30
CA MET A 6 2.58 23.16 1.87
C MET A 6 1.05 23.09 1.63
N SER A 7 0.24 23.32 2.66
CA SER A 7 -1.22 23.25 2.53
C SER A 7 -1.81 24.16 1.45
N GLN A 8 -1.15 25.27 1.15
CA GLN A 8 -1.54 26.18 0.06
C GLN A 8 -1.40 25.59 -1.35
N PHE A 9 -0.60 24.52 -1.51
CA PHE A 9 -0.42 23.79 -2.77
C PHE A 9 -1.30 22.54 -2.86
N VAL A 10 -2.21 22.35 -1.90
CA VAL A 10 -3.15 21.23 -1.89
C VAL A 10 -4.45 21.65 -2.56
N THR A 11 -4.83 20.96 -3.62
CA THR A 11 -6.17 20.99 -4.17
C THR A 11 -7.00 19.97 -3.42
N ALA A 12 -7.82 20.45 -2.46
CA ALA A 12 -8.75 19.59 -1.71
C ALA A 12 -9.93 19.20 -2.59
N CYS A 13 -10.40 17.96 -2.43
CA CYS A 13 -11.56 17.42 -3.11
C CYS A 13 -12.35 16.48 -2.18
N ASP A 14 -13.59 16.19 -2.58
CA ASP A 14 -14.41 15.15 -1.98
C ASP A 14 -14.38 13.94 -2.93
N ALA A 15 -13.93 12.79 -2.44
CA ALA A 15 -13.92 11.56 -3.23
C ALA A 15 -15.34 11.02 -3.48
N GLY A 16 -16.31 11.38 -2.65
CA GLY A 16 -17.72 11.01 -2.75
C GLY A 16 -18.16 9.88 -1.86
N GLY A 17 -17.25 9.31 -1.09
CA GLY A 17 -17.49 8.20 -0.16
C GLY A 17 -16.21 7.76 0.53
N THR A 18 -16.29 6.81 1.44
CA THR A 18 -15.15 6.26 2.17
C THR A 18 -14.09 5.75 1.21
N VAL A 19 -12.89 6.35 1.25
CA VAL A 19 -11.79 5.95 0.38
C VAL A 19 -11.13 4.69 0.93
N VAL A 20 -10.99 3.67 0.09
CA VAL A 20 -10.29 2.40 0.39
C VAL A 20 -8.87 2.41 -0.16
N ALA A 21 -8.71 2.89 -1.38
CA ALA A 21 -7.43 2.95 -2.08
C ALA A 21 -7.42 4.11 -3.08
N GLY A 22 -6.23 4.49 -3.54
CA GLY A 22 -6.09 5.51 -4.57
C GLY A 22 -4.70 5.51 -5.20
N GLY A 23 -4.60 6.15 -6.35
CA GLY A 23 -3.35 6.29 -7.08
C GLY A 23 -3.50 7.14 -8.32
N PHE A 24 -2.39 7.40 -8.99
CA PHE A 24 -2.39 8.14 -10.25
C PHE A 24 -2.43 7.19 -11.45
N LEU A 25 -3.28 7.52 -12.43
CA LEU A 25 -3.38 6.89 -13.74
C LEU A 25 -2.89 7.92 -14.78
N GLY A 26 -1.58 8.00 -14.95
CA GLY A 26 -0.97 9.12 -15.63
C GLY A 26 -1.18 10.44 -14.87
N ASP A 27 -1.95 11.36 -15.46
CA ASP A 27 -2.34 12.65 -14.87
C ASP A 27 -3.72 12.65 -14.19
N VAL A 28 -4.39 11.50 -14.14
CA VAL A 28 -5.71 11.32 -13.51
C VAL A 28 -5.53 10.75 -12.13
N ALA A 29 -6.07 11.41 -11.10
CA ALA A 29 -6.18 10.85 -9.76
C ALA A 29 -7.39 9.92 -9.68
N ALA A 30 -7.20 8.72 -9.14
CA ALA A 30 -8.24 7.71 -9.00
C ALA A 30 -8.39 7.29 -7.54
N PHE A 31 -9.64 7.22 -7.07
CA PHE A 31 -10.02 6.80 -5.72
C PHE A 31 -11.03 5.66 -5.80
N ALA A 32 -10.71 4.53 -5.20
CA ALA A 32 -11.66 3.44 -5.00
C ALA A 32 -12.40 3.65 -3.69
N LEU A 33 -13.73 3.58 -3.74
CA LEU A 33 -14.62 3.84 -2.63
C LEU A 33 -15.21 2.53 -2.07
N ALA A 34 -15.52 2.54 -0.78
CA ALA A 34 -16.04 1.36 -0.09
C ALA A 34 -17.40 0.88 -0.63
N ASP A 35 -18.19 1.78 -1.25
CA ASP A 35 -19.51 1.49 -1.82
C ASP A 35 -19.47 0.87 -3.23
N GLY A 36 -18.29 0.56 -3.75
CA GLY A 36 -18.11 -0.09 -5.05
C GLY A 36 -17.74 0.84 -6.19
N ASP A 37 -17.77 2.14 -5.96
CA ASP A 37 -17.46 3.13 -6.96
C ASP A 37 -15.96 3.44 -7.08
N VAL A 38 -15.55 3.93 -8.24
CA VAL A 38 -14.25 4.55 -8.48
C VAL A 38 -14.49 5.99 -8.95
N THR A 39 -13.93 6.94 -8.21
CA THR A 39 -13.91 8.35 -8.62
C THR A 39 -12.61 8.69 -9.31
N LEU A 40 -12.70 9.27 -10.50
CA LEU A 40 -11.58 9.81 -11.28
C LEU A 40 -11.64 11.33 -11.26
N LEU A 41 -10.49 11.97 -11.03
CA LEU A 41 -10.34 13.43 -10.99
C LEU A 41 -9.21 13.86 -11.94
N LYS A 42 -9.51 14.82 -12.84
CA LYS A 42 -8.53 15.47 -13.69
C LYS A 42 -8.78 16.98 -13.73
N GLY A 43 -7.94 17.73 -13.03
CA GLY A 43 -8.22 19.15 -12.78
C GLY A 43 -9.56 19.31 -12.04
N SER A 44 -10.51 20.04 -12.65
CA SER A 44 -11.88 20.21 -12.14
C SER A 44 -12.88 19.15 -12.61
N GLU A 45 -12.48 18.28 -13.52
CA GLU A 45 -13.36 17.23 -14.05
C GLU A 45 -13.43 16.06 -13.09
N ARG A 46 -14.63 15.61 -12.78
CA ARG A 46 -14.92 14.44 -11.95
C ARG A 46 -15.77 13.43 -12.72
N LYS A 47 -15.39 12.17 -12.67
CA LYS A 47 -16.15 11.05 -13.22
C LYS A 47 -16.24 9.94 -12.17
N THR A 48 -17.43 9.40 -11.96
CA THR A 48 -17.68 8.26 -11.07
C THR A 48 -18.06 7.05 -11.91
N ILE A 49 -17.45 5.91 -11.61
CA ILE A 49 -17.62 4.65 -12.32
C ILE A 49 -18.07 3.59 -11.30
N ALA A 50 -19.20 2.94 -11.53
CA ALA A 50 -19.65 1.81 -10.73
C ALA A 50 -18.82 0.56 -11.07
N ALA A 51 -17.66 0.42 -10.42
CA ALA A 51 -16.74 -0.70 -10.67
C ALA A 51 -17.27 -2.01 -10.09
N HIS A 52 -17.89 -1.95 -8.91
CA HIS A 52 -18.51 -3.08 -8.22
C HIS A 52 -19.97 -2.74 -7.87
N PRO A 53 -20.92 -2.76 -8.83
CA PRO A 53 -22.31 -2.43 -8.57
C PRO A 53 -22.91 -3.30 -7.46
N ASP A 54 -23.53 -2.65 -6.46
CA ASP A 54 -24.17 -3.27 -5.30
C ASP A 54 -23.21 -4.09 -4.40
N ALA A 55 -21.92 -3.78 -4.41
CA ALA A 55 -20.90 -4.51 -3.66
C ALA A 55 -19.81 -3.57 -3.10
N ALA A 56 -19.08 -4.04 -2.09
CA ALA A 56 -18.01 -3.28 -1.46
C ALA A 56 -16.65 -3.54 -2.10
N VAL A 57 -15.86 -2.46 -2.31
CA VAL A 57 -14.43 -2.59 -2.58
C VAL A 57 -13.71 -2.92 -1.28
N LEU A 58 -12.93 -3.99 -1.29
CA LEU A 58 -12.14 -4.44 -0.14
C LEU A 58 -10.66 -4.05 -0.25
N ILE A 59 -10.15 -3.95 -1.46
CA ILE A 59 -8.74 -3.64 -1.75
C ILE A 59 -8.62 -2.95 -3.11
N GLY A 60 -7.60 -2.09 -3.26
CA GLY A 60 -7.25 -1.50 -4.54
C GLY A 60 -5.77 -1.19 -4.63
N GLN A 61 -5.19 -1.30 -5.84
CA GLN A 61 -3.83 -0.90 -6.16
C GLN A 61 -3.75 -0.37 -7.60
N SER A 62 -2.91 0.63 -7.83
CA SER A 62 -2.66 1.18 -9.17
C SER A 62 -1.31 0.74 -9.72
N ASP A 63 -1.25 0.49 -11.05
CA ASP A 63 -0.01 0.24 -11.79
C ASP A 63 0.34 1.40 -12.75
N THR A 64 -0.12 2.61 -12.45
CA THR A 64 0.00 3.84 -13.25
C THR A 64 -0.85 3.89 -14.51
N LEU A 65 -1.34 2.78 -15.04
CA LEU A 65 -2.22 2.71 -16.22
C LEU A 65 -3.68 2.53 -15.82
N ARG A 66 -3.92 1.84 -14.72
CA ARG A 66 -5.24 1.47 -14.22
C ARG A 66 -5.25 1.36 -12.70
N LEU A 67 -6.41 1.55 -12.10
CA LEU A 67 -6.69 1.18 -10.73
C LEU A 67 -7.37 -0.20 -10.74
N VAL A 68 -6.75 -1.18 -10.09
CA VAL A 68 -7.33 -2.53 -9.97
C VAL A 68 -7.94 -2.66 -8.58
N THR A 69 -9.21 -3.08 -8.53
CA THR A 69 -9.99 -3.25 -7.29
C THR A 69 -10.49 -4.67 -7.15
N GLY A 70 -10.47 -5.17 -5.91
CA GLY A 70 -11.09 -6.44 -5.52
C GLY A 70 -12.27 -6.18 -4.59
N GLY A 71 -13.38 -6.87 -4.81
CA GLY A 71 -14.62 -6.68 -4.07
C GLY A 71 -15.10 -7.92 -3.31
N ASP A 72 -16.12 -7.71 -2.46
CA ASP A 72 -16.84 -8.79 -1.77
C ASP A 72 -17.80 -9.57 -2.71
N ASP A 73 -18.05 -9.03 -3.91
CA ASP A 73 -18.73 -9.72 -5.01
C ASP A 73 -17.82 -10.77 -5.70
N GLY A 74 -16.55 -10.84 -5.30
CA GLY A 74 -15.55 -11.72 -5.91
C GLY A 74 -15.06 -11.26 -7.27
N ARG A 75 -15.35 -10.06 -7.71
CA ARG A 75 -14.81 -9.50 -8.94
C ARG A 75 -13.46 -8.83 -8.70
N LEU A 76 -12.61 -8.94 -9.70
CA LEU A 76 -11.40 -8.13 -9.87
C LEU A 76 -11.63 -7.21 -11.06
N VAL A 77 -11.66 -5.92 -10.82
CA VAL A 77 -12.02 -4.91 -11.84
C VAL A 77 -10.84 -3.98 -12.07
N ALA A 78 -10.53 -3.70 -13.34
CA ALA A 78 -9.61 -2.63 -13.74
C ALA A 78 -10.40 -1.42 -14.21
N THR A 79 -10.10 -0.24 -13.66
CA THR A 79 -10.65 1.05 -14.09
C THR A 79 -9.52 1.88 -14.68
N TYR A 80 -9.74 2.45 -15.86
CA TYR A 80 -8.77 3.22 -16.64
C TYR A 80 -9.02 4.72 -16.56
N ALA A 81 -8.02 5.52 -16.96
CA ALA A 81 -8.07 6.98 -16.90
C ALA A 81 -9.19 7.61 -17.75
N ASP A 82 -9.65 6.96 -18.81
CA ASP A 82 -10.77 7.40 -19.66
C ASP A 82 -12.15 7.07 -19.04
N GLY A 83 -12.14 6.34 -17.93
CA GLY A 83 -13.33 5.89 -17.20
C GLY A 83 -13.96 4.63 -17.76
N SER A 84 -13.29 3.91 -18.65
CA SER A 84 -13.66 2.53 -18.99
C SER A 84 -13.28 1.60 -17.84
N SER A 85 -13.96 0.46 -17.73
CA SER A 85 -13.65 -0.58 -16.75
C SER A 85 -13.84 -1.97 -17.34
N ASP A 86 -12.95 -2.89 -16.93
CA ASP A 86 -12.98 -4.29 -17.34
C ASP A 86 -13.01 -5.21 -16.12
N VAL A 87 -13.90 -6.22 -16.13
CA VAL A 87 -13.85 -7.32 -15.18
C VAL A 87 -12.74 -8.30 -15.60
N ILE A 88 -11.64 -8.32 -14.84
CA ILE A 88 -10.48 -9.18 -15.11
C ILE A 88 -10.73 -10.61 -14.67
N ALA A 89 -11.39 -10.80 -13.53
CA ALA A 89 -11.68 -12.11 -12.94
C ALA A 89 -12.93 -12.07 -12.08
N HIS A 90 -13.51 -13.26 -11.84
CA HIS A 90 -14.65 -13.43 -10.96
C HIS A 90 -14.52 -14.73 -10.16
N GLU A 91 -14.19 -14.63 -8.89
CA GLU A 91 -14.11 -15.72 -7.89
C GLU A 91 -15.48 -15.88 -7.20
N LYS A 92 -16.43 -16.50 -7.89
CA LYS A 92 -17.85 -16.59 -7.44
C LYS A 92 -18.00 -17.07 -6.00
N GLY A 93 -18.75 -16.29 -5.20
CA GLY A 93 -19.05 -16.60 -3.79
C GLY A 93 -17.85 -16.45 -2.85
N ARG A 94 -16.81 -15.70 -3.25
CA ARG A 94 -15.61 -15.43 -2.45
C ARG A 94 -15.24 -13.95 -2.53
N TRP A 95 -14.65 -13.44 -1.50
CA TRP A 95 -14.08 -12.08 -1.47
C TRP A 95 -12.67 -12.07 -2.07
N ILE A 96 -12.33 -10.97 -2.76
CA ILE A 96 -10.96 -10.68 -3.18
C ILE A 96 -10.46 -9.55 -2.29
N ASP A 97 -9.68 -9.91 -1.26
CA ASP A 97 -9.17 -9.01 -0.23
C ASP A 97 -7.62 -8.98 -0.14
N ALA A 98 -6.95 -9.63 -1.10
CA ALA A 98 -5.51 -9.56 -1.28
C ALA A 98 -5.18 -9.39 -2.77
N LEU A 99 -4.37 -8.38 -3.08
CA LEU A 99 -4.04 -7.95 -4.44
C LEU A 99 -2.59 -7.51 -4.52
N ALA A 100 -1.94 -7.78 -5.62
CA ALA A 100 -0.67 -7.17 -6.02
C ALA A 100 -0.71 -6.80 -7.49
N VAL A 101 -0.23 -5.61 -7.84
CA VAL A 101 -0.04 -5.16 -9.21
C VAL A 101 1.45 -4.92 -9.48
N ARG A 102 1.86 -5.05 -10.73
CA ARG A 102 3.23 -4.79 -11.18
C ARG A 102 3.22 -3.90 -12.42
N GLY A 103 4.17 -2.99 -12.54
CA GLY A 103 4.21 -1.98 -13.59
C GLY A 103 4.30 -2.50 -15.04
N ASP A 104 4.57 -3.81 -15.24
CA ASP A 104 4.51 -4.47 -16.54
C ASP A 104 3.11 -5.00 -16.91
N GLY A 105 2.12 -4.74 -16.05
CA GLY A 105 0.74 -5.17 -16.22
C GLY A 105 0.40 -6.53 -15.61
N ALA A 106 1.37 -7.22 -14.98
CA ALA A 106 1.10 -8.44 -14.24
C ALA A 106 0.29 -8.16 -12.96
N LEU A 107 -0.58 -9.10 -12.61
CA LEU A 107 -1.48 -9.02 -11.46
C LEU A 107 -1.43 -10.31 -10.66
N ALA A 108 -1.67 -10.22 -9.36
CA ALA A 108 -1.97 -11.38 -8.52
C ALA A 108 -3.07 -11.03 -7.53
N TRP A 109 -3.96 -11.98 -7.26
CA TRP A 109 -5.04 -11.84 -6.28
C TRP A 109 -5.25 -13.12 -5.51
N ALA A 110 -5.85 -13.00 -4.35
CA ALA A 110 -6.25 -14.15 -3.56
C ALA A 110 -7.72 -14.03 -3.12
N ALA A 111 -8.38 -15.19 -3.11
CA ALA A 111 -9.70 -15.39 -2.58
C ALA A 111 -9.62 -16.54 -1.54
N GLY A 112 -9.41 -16.19 -0.28
CA GLY A 112 -9.08 -17.12 0.79
C GLY A 112 -7.73 -17.82 0.54
N LYS A 113 -7.74 -19.14 0.33
CA LYS A 113 -6.53 -19.93 0.03
C LYS A 113 -6.18 -19.96 -1.46
N GLN A 114 -7.11 -19.60 -2.32
CA GLN A 114 -6.91 -19.66 -3.78
C GLN A 114 -6.17 -18.43 -4.23
N VAL A 115 -4.99 -18.62 -4.80
CA VAL A 115 -4.14 -17.57 -5.36
C VAL A 115 -4.12 -17.70 -6.87
N ARG A 116 -4.24 -16.57 -7.54
CA ARG A 116 -4.07 -16.44 -8.99
C ARG A 116 -2.97 -15.43 -9.28
N ALA A 117 -2.20 -15.70 -10.31
CA ALA A 117 -1.24 -14.76 -10.86
C ALA A 117 -1.43 -14.70 -12.39
N ARG A 118 -1.71 -13.51 -12.91
CA ARG A 118 -1.86 -13.22 -14.32
C ARG A 118 -0.64 -12.46 -14.81
N ASP A 119 0.06 -13.00 -15.77
CA ASP A 119 1.22 -12.33 -16.34
C ASP A 119 0.83 -11.18 -17.30
N ALA A 120 1.82 -10.43 -17.80
CA ALA A 120 1.62 -9.33 -18.74
C ALA A 120 1.00 -9.77 -20.09
N LYS A 121 1.07 -11.07 -20.42
CA LYS A 121 0.45 -11.64 -21.64
C LYS A 121 -0.98 -12.11 -21.41
N GLY A 122 -1.45 -12.09 -20.16
CA GLY A 122 -2.78 -12.52 -19.78
C GLY A 122 -2.88 -13.98 -19.37
N GLU A 123 -1.77 -14.74 -19.33
CA GLU A 123 -1.76 -16.13 -18.87
C GLU A 123 -1.98 -16.16 -17.35
N VAL A 124 -2.94 -16.99 -16.89
CA VAL A 124 -3.28 -17.13 -15.47
C VAL A 124 -2.78 -18.47 -14.94
N LYS A 125 -1.99 -18.40 -13.88
CA LYS A 125 -1.57 -19.54 -13.06
C LYS A 125 -2.27 -19.51 -11.71
N SER A 126 -2.42 -20.68 -11.09
CA SER A 126 -3.07 -20.81 -9.79
C SER A 126 -2.31 -21.70 -8.85
N TRP A 127 -2.41 -21.36 -7.57
CA TRP A 127 -1.86 -22.15 -6.47
C TRP A 127 -2.80 -22.11 -5.27
N THR A 128 -2.83 -23.19 -4.49
CA THR A 128 -3.61 -23.27 -3.25
C THR A 128 -2.67 -23.15 -2.06
N ALA A 129 -2.74 -22.03 -1.36
CA ALA A 129 -1.95 -21.76 -0.17
C ALA A 129 -2.35 -22.65 1.02
N PRO A 130 -1.44 -22.87 1.99
CA PRO A 130 -1.73 -23.67 3.19
C PRO A 130 -2.89 -23.13 4.04
N SER A 131 -3.01 -21.81 4.11
CA SER A 131 -4.12 -21.10 4.78
C SER A 131 -4.51 -19.85 3.98
N SER A 132 -5.52 -19.10 4.46
CA SER A 132 -5.95 -17.87 3.79
C SER A 132 -4.80 -16.89 3.65
N VAL A 133 -4.65 -16.36 2.45
CA VAL A 133 -3.63 -15.36 2.11
C VAL A 133 -4.15 -13.98 2.49
N ARG A 134 -3.29 -13.16 3.09
CA ARG A 134 -3.66 -11.83 3.57
C ARG A 134 -2.91 -10.70 2.87
N GLY A 135 -1.74 -10.97 2.34
CA GLY A 135 -0.93 -10.01 1.60
C GLY A 135 -0.18 -10.66 0.46
N LEU A 136 0.04 -9.91 -0.59
CA LEU A 136 0.71 -10.30 -1.82
C LEU A 136 1.73 -9.25 -2.22
N SER A 137 2.91 -9.67 -2.66
CA SER A 137 3.93 -8.76 -3.18
C SER A 137 4.76 -9.45 -4.26
N PHE A 138 4.85 -8.84 -5.45
CA PHE A 138 5.78 -9.32 -6.47
C PHE A 138 7.23 -9.05 -6.05
N THR A 139 8.12 -9.96 -6.39
CA THR A 139 9.55 -9.68 -6.29
C THR A 139 10.00 -8.73 -7.40
N PRO A 140 11.03 -7.89 -7.16
CA PRO A 140 11.50 -6.91 -8.15
C PRO A 140 12.09 -7.56 -9.39
N LYS A 141 12.57 -8.80 -9.27
CA LYS A 141 13.20 -9.56 -10.37
C LYS A 141 12.49 -10.89 -10.56
N GLY A 142 12.30 -11.27 -11.82
CA GLY A 142 11.59 -12.50 -12.20
C GLY A 142 10.08 -12.38 -12.00
N TYR A 143 9.38 -13.50 -12.27
CA TYR A 143 7.93 -13.61 -12.03
C TYR A 143 7.72 -14.49 -10.80
N ARG A 144 7.83 -13.87 -9.63
CA ARG A 144 7.75 -14.50 -8.32
C ARG A 144 6.84 -13.68 -7.42
N LEU A 145 6.11 -14.33 -6.54
CA LEU A 145 5.12 -13.73 -5.66
C LEU A 145 5.35 -14.17 -4.21
N ALA A 146 5.58 -13.23 -3.31
CA ALA A 146 5.56 -13.46 -1.87
C ALA A 146 4.11 -13.37 -1.37
N LEU A 147 3.69 -14.32 -0.54
CA LEU A 147 2.33 -14.44 -0.03
C LEU A 147 2.37 -14.65 1.49
N SER A 148 1.77 -13.73 2.23
CA SER A 148 1.62 -13.90 3.69
C SER A 148 0.40 -14.74 4.03
N HIS A 149 0.56 -15.64 4.99
CA HIS A 149 -0.52 -16.51 5.48
C HIS A 149 -0.23 -16.93 6.93
N TYR A 150 -0.98 -17.87 7.48
CA TYR A 150 -0.70 -18.38 8.82
C TYR A 150 0.60 -19.19 8.84
N ASN A 151 1.46 -18.92 9.84
CA ASN A 151 2.78 -19.51 10.07
C ASN A 151 3.89 -19.12 9.08
N GLY A 152 3.74 -18.07 8.29
CA GLY A 152 4.86 -17.57 7.49
C GLY A 152 4.50 -16.94 6.16
N VAL A 153 5.48 -16.92 5.29
CA VAL A 153 5.39 -16.40 3.91
C VAL A 153 5.83 -17.49 2.94
N SER A 154 5.05 -17.73 1.90
CA SER A 154 5.46 -18.56 0.76
C SER A 154 5.95 -17.66 -0.38
N LEU A 155 7.04 -18.05 -1.03
CA LEU A 155 7.52 -17.44 -2.27
C LEU A 155 7.19 -18.39 -3.42
N TRP A 156 6.16 -18.04 -4.19
CA TRP A 156 5.64 -18.84 -5.30
C TRP A 156 6.23 -18.39 -6.64
N PHE A 157 6.49 -19.35 -7.50
CA PHE A 157 7.04 -19.19 -8.85
C PHE A 157 6.00 -19.64 -9.87
N PRO A 158 5.07 -18.78 -10.35
CA PRO A 158 3.93 -19.23 -11.15
C PRO A 158 4.28 -19.99 -12.43
N ASN A 159 5.46 -19.72 -13.03
CA ASN A 159 5.92 -20.36 -14.26
C ASN A 159 6.78 -21.60 -14.03
N MET A 160 6.92 -22.05 -12.78
CA MET A 160 7.72 -23.24 -12.43
C MET A 160 6.81 -24.29 -11.80
N ALA A 161 7.11 -25.57 -12.06
CA ALA A 161 6.44 -26.68 -11.41
C ALA A 161 6.98 -26.98 -9.98
N ALA A 162 7.97 -26.21 -9.53
CA ALA A 162 8.54 -26.39 -8.19
C ALA A 162 7.57 -25.93 -7.11
N GLU A 163 7.62 -26.60 -5.95
CA GLU A 163 6.92 -26.14 -4.76
C GLU A 163 7.43 -24.75 -4.32
N PRO A 164 6.56 -23.88 -3.80
CA PRO A 164 6.97 -22.58 -3.27
C PRO A 164 7.99 -22.72 -2.13
N GLU A 165 8.95 -21.82 -2.07
CA GLU A 165 9.84 -21.70 -0.93
C GLU A 165 9.05 -21.20 0.29
N PHE A 166 9.31 -21.78 1.47
CA PHE A 166 8.57 -21.43 2.68
C PHE A 166 9.47 -20.77 3.73
N PHE A 167 9.14 -19.52 4.06
CA PHE A 167 9.76 -18.70 5.09
C PHE A 167 8.92 -18.83 6.36
N LYS A 168 9.32 -19.76 7.25
CA LYS A 168 8.52 -20.17 8.41
C LYS A 168 8.69 -19.23 9.59
N TRP A 169 7.58 -18.78 10.15
CA TRP A 169 7.48 -18.16 11.46
C TRP A 169 6.06 -18.31 12.01
N ALA A 170 5.92 -18.75 13.27
CA ALA A 170 4.60 -19.00 13.87
C ALA A 170 3.80 -17.71 14.07
N GLY A 171 2.50 -17.77 13.81
CA GLY A 171 1.57 -16.67 13.98
C GLY A 171 0.86 -16.26 12.68
N SER A 172 0.01 -15.26 12.78
CA SER A 172 -0.76 -14.74 11.64
C SER A 172 -0.02 -13.59 10.98
N HIS A 173 0.37 -13.78 9.71
CA HIS A 173 0.99 -12.77 8.88
C HIS A 173 -0.08 -12.06 8.06
N LEU A 174 -0.26 -10.75 8.30
CA LEU A 174 -1.38 -9.95 7.80
C LEU A 174 -1.10 -9.28 6.47
N ASP A 175 0.17 -9.03 6.17
CA ASP A 175 0.62 -8.40 4.93
C ASP A 175 2.08 -8.74 4.67
N VAL A 176 2.58 -8.48 3.46
CA VAL A 176 3.97 -8.78 3.06
C VAL A 176 4.49 -7.75 2.06
N THR A 177 5.77 -7.45 2.18
CA THR A 177 6.50 -6.63 1.22
C THR A 177 7.87 -7.23 0.93
N VAL A 178 8.40 -6.97 -0.27
CA VAL A 178 9.73 -7.40 -0.71
C VAL A 178 10.59 -6.17 -0.96
N SER A 179 11.84 -6.17 -0.49
CA SER A 179 12.75 -5.05 -0.72
C SER A 179 13.01 -4.82 -2.22
N PRO A 180 13.25 -3.58 -2.68
CA PRO A 180 13.46 -3.26 -4.10
C PRO A 180 14.64 -3.99 -4.76
N ASP A 181 15.60 -4.45 -3.98
CA ASP A 181 16.71 -5.28 -4.45
C ASP A 181 16.44 -6.79 -4.35
N GLY A 182 15.32 -7.20 -3.73
CA GLY A 182 14.90 -8.58 -3.55
C GLY A 182 15.63 -9.34 -2.43
N ARG A 183 16.46 -8.67 -1.63
CA ARG A 183 17.24 -9.32 -0.56
C ARG A 183 16.42 -9.70 0.66
N PHE A 184 15.30 -9.01 0.90
CA PHE A 184 14.50 -9.17 2.11
C PHE A 184 13.03 -9.30 1.78
N ILE A 185 12.37 -10.17 2.54
CA ILE A 185 10.91 -10.26 2.65
C ILE A 185 10.55 -9.83 4.06
N VAL A 186 9.57 -8.94 4.21
CA VAL A 186 9.08 -8.47 5.52
C VAL A 186 7.56 -8.59 5.58
N SER A 187 7.04 -9.12 6.67
CA SER A 187 5.61 -9.26 6.92
C SER A 187 5.17 -8.53 8.17
N ALA A 188 3.94 -8.00 8.16
CA ALA A 188 3.24 -7.51 9.34
C ALA A 188 2.57 -8.67 10.06
N MET A 189 2.62 -8.67 11.38
CA MET A 189 2.04 -9.72 12.20
C MET A 189 0.86 -9.23 13.04
N GLN A 190 -0.01 -10.16 13.39
CA GLN A 190 -1.14 -9.93 14.31
C GLN A 190 -0.67 -9.49 15.71
N GLU A 191 0.54 -9.87 16.11
CA GLU A 191 1.16 -9.61 17.40
C GLU A 191 1.86 -8.25 17.49
N ASN A 192 1.46 -7.27 16.69
CA ASN A 192 2.03 -5.91 16.65
C ASN A 192 3.56 -5.92 16.47
N ALA A 193 4.04 -6.74 15.57
CA ALA A 193 5.45 -6.86 15.21
C ALA A 193 5.61 -7.01 13.70
N LEU A 194 6.81 -6.75 13.21
CA LEU A 194 7.21 -7.20 11.90
C LEU A 194 8.15 -8.38 12.02
N HIS A 195 8.00 -9.32 11.11
CA HIS A 195 8.94 -10.41 10.93
C HIS A 195 9.47 -10.40 9.52
N GLY A 196 10.77 -10.56 9.37
CA GLY A 196 11.39 -10.54 8.05
C GLY A 196 12.39 -11.66 7.88
N TRP A 197 12.78 -11.89 6.63
CA TRP A 197 13.77 -12.90 6.27
C TRP A 197 14.70 -12.36 5.18
N ARG A 198 15.95 -12.78 5.26
CA ARG A 198 16.86 -12.66 4.14
C ARG A 198 16.55 -13.78 3.13
N THR A 199 16.29 -13.40 1.89
CA THR A 199 15.85 -14.35 0.85
C THR A 199 16.88 -15.42 0.51
N ALA A 200 18.20 -15.12 0.66
CA ALA A 200 19.27 -16.01 0.25
C ALA A 200 19.47 -17.25 1.15
N ASP A 201 19.14 -17.17 2.44
CA ASP A 201 19.43 -18.21 3.42
C ASP A 201 18.36 -18.35 4.49
N HIS A 202 17.23 -17.67 4.32
CA HIS A 202 16.08 -17.67 5.24
C HIS A 202 16.39 -17.19 6.67
N LYS A 203 17.55 -16.53 6.87
CA LYS A 203 17.88 -15.95 8.18
C LYS A 203 16.82 -14.91 8.53
N ASP A 204 16.15 -15.15 9.63
CA ASP A 204 15.05 -14.32 10.10
C ASP A 204 15.49 -13.10 10.91
N MET A 205 14.60 -12.13 11.00
CA MET A 205 14.76 -10.93 11.78
C MET A 205 13.42 -10.48 12.35
N ARG A 206 13.43 -9.95 13.57
CA ARG A 206 12.23 -9.45 14.23
C ARG A 206 12.36 -7.98 14.59
N MET A 207 11.34 -7.21 14.23
CA MET A 207 11.21 -5.80 14.52
C MET A 207 9.98 -5.59 15.43
N THR A 208 10.19 -5.16 16.66
CA THR A 208 9.16 -5.07 17.72
C THR A 208 9.06 -3.65 18.27
N GLY A 209 8.10 -3.43 19.20
CA GLY A 209 7.89 -2.14 19.85
C GLY A 209 6.70 -1.36 19.30
N TYR A 210 5.92 -1.96 18.42
CA TYR A 210 4.73 -1.31 17.88
C TYR A 210 3.56 -1.39 18.88
N PRO A 211 2.88 -0.28 19.16
CA PRO A 211 1.68 -0.26 20.00
C PRO A 211 0.46 -0.86 19.30
N SER A 212 0.49 -0.91 17.95
CA SER A 212 -0.59 -1.50 17.15
C SER A 212 -0.06 -2.20 15.89
N LYS A 213 -0.97 -2.86 15.14
CA LYS A 213 -0.64 -3.56 13.90
C LYS A 213 -0.14 -2.60 12.82
N THR A 214 0.95 -2.97 12.17
CA THR A 214 1.38 -2.30 10.94
C THR A 214 0.43 -2.67 9.80
N ARG A 215 -0.08 -1.65 9.09
CA ARG A 215 -1.01 -1.80 7.96
C ARG A 215 -0.51 -1.13 6.68
N SER A 216 0.67 -0.56 6.73
CA SER A 216 1.26 0.13 5.59
C SER A 216 2.77 0.01 5.61
N PHE A 217 3.33 -0.34 4.46
CA PHE A 217 4.75 -0.44 4.18
C PHE A 217 5.12 0.46 3.02
N SER A 218 6.29 1.07 3.07
CA SER A 218 6.86 1.73 1.91
C SER A 218 8.39 1.66 1.96
N TRP A 219 9.00 1.18 0.88
CA TRP A 219 10.44 1.18 0.71
C TRP A 219 10.91 2.49 0.10
N SER A 220 12.06 2.99 0.55
CA SER A 220 12.76 4.06 -0.16
C SER A 220 13.23 3.56 -1.54
N SER A 221 13.35 4.48 -2.51
CA SER A 221 13.74 4.14 -3.89
C SER A 221 15.10 3.44 -4.01
N ASP A 222 16.01 3.71 -3.06
CA ASP A 222 17.32 3.06 -2.97
C ASP A 222 17.29 1.71 -2.22
N GLY A 223 16.12 1.29 -1.70
CA GLY A 223 15.93 0.06 -0.94
C GLY A 223 16.61 0.01 0.44
N ASN A 224 17.15 1.13 0.90
CA ASN A 224 17.91 1.20 2.14
C ASN A 224 17.05 1.41 3.39
N TRP A 225 15.78 1.80 3.21
CA TRP A 225 14.89 2.15 4.29
C TRP A 225 13.49 1.58 4.06
N LEU A 226 12.90 1.05 5.12
CA LEU A 226 11.50 0.62 5.14
C LEU A 226 10.72 1.49 6.13
N ALA A 227 9.82 2.32 5.62
CA ALA A 227 8.86 3.05 6.43
C ALA A 227 7.65 2.19 6.75
N THR A 228 7.14 2.31 7.98
CA THR A 228 6.01 1.50 8.47
C THR A 228 5.08 2.32 9.34
N SER A 229 3.80 1.98 9.31
CA SER A 229 2.74 2.51 10.18
C SER A 229 2.59 1.70 11.48
N GLY A 230 1.65 2.07 12.32
CA GLY A 230 1.27 1.31 13.52
C GLY A 230 1.77 1.87 14.85
N ALA A 231 2.41 3.03 14.83
CA ALA A 231 2.84 3.79 16.01
C ALA A 231 2.39 5.25 15.91
N GLU A 232 2.68 6.05 16.92
CA GLU A 232 2.48 7.52 16.95
C GLU A 232 3.56 8.28 16.19
N ALA A 233 4.39 7.55 15.44
CA ALA A 233 5.40 8.04 14.52
C ALA A 233 5.49 7.11 13.31
N CYS A 234 5.97 7.62 12.19
CA CYS A 234 6.46 6.78 11.10
C CYS A 234 7.77 6.12 11.54
N ILE A 235 7.77 4.79 11.63
CA ILE A 235 8.93 4.00 12.03
C ILE A 235 9.71 3.59 10.79
N ILE A 236 11.00 3.95 10.73
CA ILE A 236 11.84 3.77 9.54
C ILE A 236 13.03 2.86 9.87
N TRP A 237 12.97 1.64 9.34
CA TRP A 237 13.98 0.61 9.57
C TRP A 237 15.12 0.68 8.57
N PRO A 238 16.41 0.58 9.02
CA PRO A 238 17.57 0.61 8.14
C PRO A 238 17.86 -0.79 7.54
N PHE A 239 17.88 -0.89 6.20
CA PHE A 239 18.15 -2.12 5.46
C PHE A 239 19.44 -2.07 4.60
N GLN A 240 20.35 -1.11 4.84
CA GLN A 240 21.60 -0.96 4.09
C GLN A 240 22.54 -2.16 4.26
N SER A 241 22.53 -2.79 5.45
CA SER A 241 23.47 -3.89 5.72
C SER A 241 22.98 -5.21 5.12
N LYS A 242 23.91 -6.18 5.01
CA LYS A 242 23.57 -7.55 4.58
C LYS A 242 22.62 -8.28 5.54
N ASP A 243 22.59 -7.87 6.81
CA ASP A 243 21.75 -8.46 7.84
C ASP A 243 20.50 -7.59 8.13
N GLY A 244 20.19 -6.65 7.23
CA GLY A 244 19.03 -5.75 7.39
C GLY A 244 19.11 -4.89 8.63
N PRO A 245 18.01 -4.74 9.41
CA PRO A 245 17.93 -3.89 10.59
C PRO A 245 18.54 -4.51 11.85
N MET A 246 19.06 -5.75 11.81
CA MET A 246 19.53 -6.45 12.99
C MET A 246 20.64 -5.70 13.72
N GLY A 247 20.45 -5.51 15.04
CA GLY A 247 21.35 -4.73 15.89
C GLY A 247 21.31 -3.22 15.68
N LYS A 248 20.34 -2.71 14.94
CA LYS A 248 20.14 -1.28 14.68
C LYS A 248 18.73 -0.86 15.12
N GLY A 249 18.63 0.31 15.77
CA GLY A 249 17.35 0.93 16.07
C GLY A 249 16.73 1.56 14.82
N PRO A 250 15.39 1.66 14.76
CA PRO A 250 14.71 2.45 13.72
C PRO A 250 14.92 3.96 13.96
N ARG A 251 14.61 4.74 12.93
CA ARG A 251 14.36 6.19 13.06
C ARG A 251 12.87 6.43 13.22
N GLU A 252 12.54 7.51 13.89
CA GLU A 252 11.18 8.00 14.02
C GLU A 252 11.08 9.37 13.35
N CYS A 253 9.99 9.62 12.64
CA CYS A 253 9.65 10.95 12.13
C CYS A 253 8.14 11.15 12.10
N GLY A 254 7.73 12.42 12.08
CA GLY A 254 6.31 12.76 12.16
C GLY A 254 5.66 12.33 13.48
N VAL A 255 6.34 12.55 14.62
CA VAL A 255 5.84 12.15 15.95
C VAL A 255 4.64 13.02 16.34
N ARG A 256 3.51 12.40 16.60
CA ARG A 256 2.26 13.07 17.00
C ARG A 256 1.47 12.19 17.97
N PRO A 257 0.54 12.76 18.76
CA PRO A 257 -0.38 11.96 19.60
C PRO A 257 -1.45 11.21 18.80
N SER A 258 -1.30 11.08 17.48
CA SER A 258 -2.19 10.36 16.56
C SER A 258 -1.41 9.25 15.86
N ARG A 259 -2.10 8.14 15.57
CA ARG A 259 -1.45 6.95 15.02
C ARG A 259 -1.25 7.09 13.51
N VAL A 260 -0.06 6.72 13.05
CA VAL A 260 0.22 6.61 11.61
C VAL A 260 -0.55 5.43 11.02
N THR A 261 -1.35 5.70 10.00
CA THR A 261 -2.16 4.72 9.26
C THR A 261 -1.57 4.36 7.91
N ARG A 262 -0.98 5.34 7.21
CA ARG A 262 -0.37 5.17 5.88
C ARG A 262 0.99 5.83 5.80
N VAL A 263 1.87 5.20 5.03
CA VAL A 263 3.19 5.75 4.69
C VAL A 263 3.48 5.54 3.21
N ALA A 264 4.11 6.52 2.56
CA ALA A 264 4.51 6.41 1.17
C ALA A 264 5.85 7.14 0.94
N PHE A 265 6.90 6.42 0.59
CA PHE A 265 8.16 7.04 0.16
C PHE A 265 8.00 7.68 -1.22
N HIS A 266 8.60 8.85 -1.35
CA HIS A 266 8.74 9.52 -2.62
C HIS A 266 9.59 8.67 -3.60
N PRO A 267 9.22 8.57 -4.89
CA PRO A 267 9.85 7.62 -5.81
C PRO A 267 11.32 7.93 -6.15
N ARG A 268 11.82 9.14 -5.86
CA ARG A 268 13.16 9.59 -6.26
C ARG A 268 14.00 10.21 -5.14
N SER A 269 13.43 10.44 -3.96
CA SER A 269 14.11 11.13 -2.86
C SER A 269 13.84 10.48 -1.52
N LEU A 270 14.66 10.77 -0.54
CA LEU A 270 14.51 10.26 0.83
C LEU A 270 13.49 11.10 1.63
N VAL A 271 12.30 11.21 1.06
CA VAL A 271 11.14 11.89 1.63
C VAL A 271 10.01 10.86 1.78
N VAL A 272 9.33 10.86 2.91
CA VAL A 272 8.19 10.00 3.20
C VAL A 272 6.95 10.83 3.48
N ALA A 273 5.82 10.51 2.84
CA ALA A 273 4.51 11.00 3.20
C ALA A 273 3.92 10.12 4.31
N ILE A 274 3.27 10.75 5.28
CA ILE A 274 2.75 10.13 6.49
C ILE A 274 1.30 10.58 6.66
N GLY A 275 0.39 9.63 6.73
CA GLY A 275 -1.03 9.85 7.01
C GLY A 275 -1.42 9.27 8.37
N TYR A 276 -2.28 9.99 9.09
CA TYR A 276 -2.67 9.68 10.46
C TYR A 276 -4.14 9.31 10.58
N ASP A 277 -4.51 8.71 11.72
CA ASP A 277 -5.88 8.32 12.03
C ASP A 277 -6.82 9.52 12.29
N ASP A 278 -6.26 10.69 12.62
CA ASP A 278 -7.00 11.95 12.74
C ASP A 278 -7.16 12.73 11.42
N GLY A 279 -6.67 12.18 10.30
CA GLY A 279 -6.76 12.78 8.98
C GLY A 279 -5.63 13.77 8.63
N TRP A 280 -4.64 13.94 9.49
CA TRP A 280 -3.46 14.74 9.14
C TRP A 280 -2.62 14.04 8.08
N VAL A 281 -1.96 14.86 7.26
CA VAL A 281 -0.94 14.42 6.30
C VAL A 281 0.29 15.28 6.46
N MET A 282 1.44 14.65 6.60
CA MET A 282 2.75 15.28 6.70
C MET A 282 3.72 14.69 5.68
N ILE A 283 4.75 15.44 5.35
CA ILE A 283 5.92 14.96 4.60
C ILE A 283 7.13 15.14 5.51
N CYS A 284 7.96 14.10 5.61
CA CYS A 284 9.20 14.13 6.36
C CYS A 284 10.38 13.78 5.46
N ARG A 285 11.45 14.59 5.50
CA ARG A 285 12.74 14.28 4.87
C ARG A 285 13.62 13.55 5.88
N ILE A 286 13.89 12.26 5.61
CA ILE A 286 14.56 11.40 6.60
C ILE A 286 16.04 11.68 6.82
N THR A 287 16.66 12.54 6.02
CA THR A 287 18.09 12.88 6.16
C THR A 287 18.35 13.83 7.32
N ASP A 288 17.43 14.74 7.61
CA ASP A 288 17.54 15.79 8.65
C ASP A 288 16.27 15.90 9.51
N ALA A 289 15.31 14.99 9.34
CA ALA A 289 14.01 14.95 10.01
C ALA A 289 13.19 16.25 9.85
N ALA A 290 13.41 17.00 8.75
CA ALA A 290 12.57 18.16 8.44
C ALA A 290 11.14 17.74 8.14
N GLU A 291 10.19 18.33 8.85
CA GLU A 291 8.76 18.03 8.79
C GLU A 291 7.99 19.16 8.12
N ILE A 292 7.11 18.81 7.20
CA ILE A 292 6.30 19.76 6.42
C ILE A 292 4.85 19.33 6.50
N LEU A 293 3.99 20.25 6.91
CA LEU A 293 2.56 20.02 6.96
C LEU A 293 1.95 20.07 5.54
N VAL A 294 1.16 19.05 5.19
CA VAL A 294 0.37 18.98 3.94
C VAL A 294 -1.10 19.26 4.23
N ARG A 295 -1.67 18.56 5.21
CA ARG A 295 -3.07 18.74 5.62
C ARG A 295 -3.15 18.70 7.14
N ALA A 296 -3.85 19.68 7.71
CA ALA A 296 -4.32 19.67 9.09
C ALA A 296 -5.84 19.44 9.11
N THR A 297 -6.32 18.80 10.16
CA THR A 297 -7.75 18.70 10.49
C THR A 297 -7.97 19.23 11.89
N GLU A 298 -9.13 19.79 12.15
CA GLU A 298 -9.58 20.10 13.51
C GLU A 298 -10.11 18.82 14.16
N ALA A 299 -10.15 18.79 15.50
CA ALA A 299 -10.77 17.69 16.22
C ALA A 299 -12.23 17.50 15.76
N SER A 300 -12.59 16.24 15.45
CA SER A 300 -13.95 15.95 14.97
C SER A 300 -14.94 15.90 16.13
N GLU A 301 -16.00 16.71 16.06
CA GLU A 301 -17.16 16.60 16.95
C GLU A 301 -18.20 15.61 16.42
N ASP A 302 -18.12 15.23 15.13
CA ASP A 302 -19.12 14.41 14.43
C ASP A 302 -18.87 12.88 14.51
N GLY A 303 -17.77 12.45 15.15
CA GLY A 303 -17.44 11.04 15.37
C GLY A 303 -17.13 10.24 14.10
N LYS A 304 -16.92 10.90 12.96
CA LYS A 304 -16.54 10.22 11.72
C LYS A 304 -15.08 9.80 11.74
N ASP A 305 -14.81 8.58 11.26
CA ASP A 305 -13.47 8.14 11.00
C ASP A 305 -12.84 8.98 9.90
N ARG A 306 -11.72 9.64 10.21
CA ARG A 306 -10.96 10.50 9.29
C ARG A 306 -9.61 9.94 8.92
N ALA A 307 -9.37 8.70 9.30
CA ALA A 307 -8.09 8.05 9.06
C ALA A 307 -7.68 8.14 7.59
N ILE A 308 -6.44 8.53 7.35
CA ILE A 308 -5.90 8.48 5.99
C ILE A 308 -5.83 7.02 5.56
N SER A 309 -6.59 6.68 4.54
CA SER A 309 -6.74 5.32 4.01
C SER A 309 -5.88 5.08 2.78
N CYS A 310 -5.44 6.12 2.07
CA CYS A 310 -4.47 6.00 0.99
C CYS A 310 -3.51 7.18 0.90
N LEU A 311 -2.30 6.90 0.46
CA LEU A 311 -1.26 7.85 0.06
C LEU A 311 -0.58 7.31 -1.19
N SER A 312 -0.42 8.14 -2.22
CA SER A 312 0.26 7.74 -3.46
C SER A 312 0.99 8.92 -4.09
N TRP A 313 2.25 8.72 -4.41
CA TRP A 313 3.01 9.66 -5.21
C TRP A 313 2.78 9.42 -6.70
N SER A 314 2.76 10.48 -7.49
CA SER A 314 2.86 10.36 -8.95
C SER A 314 4.22 9.77 -9.35
N ALA A 315 4.30 9.13 -10.51
CA ALA A 315 5.51 8.44 -10.95
C ALA A 315 6.75 9.36 -11.07
N ASN A 316 6.54 10.63 -11.36
CA ASN A 316 7.60 11.65 -11.39
C ASN A 316 7.92 12.25 -10.01
N GLY A 317 7.09 11.97 -8.99
CA GLY A 317 7.21 12.50 -7.64
C GLY A 317 6.72 13.95 -7.48
N GLY A 318 6.18 14.58 -8.53
CA GLY A 318 5.72 15.97 -8.49
C GLY A 318 4.41 16.17 -7.73
N GLN A 319 3.65 15.09 -7.50
CA GLN A 319 2.35 15.16 -6.84
C GLN A 319 2.21 14.07 -5.78
N LEU A 320 1.48 14.40 -4.71
CA LEU A 320 1.04 13.44 -3.67
C LEU A 320 -0.48 13.46 -3.59
N LEU A 321 -1.10 12.30 -3.81
CA LEU A 321 -2.51 12.06 -3.57
C LEU A 321 -2.71 11.52 -2.16
N PHE A 322 -3.75 11.97 -1.47
CA PHE A 322 -4.24 11.39 -0.23
C PHE A 322 -5.76 11.24 -0.25
N GLY A 323 -6.26 10.25 0.46
CA GLY A 323 -7.69 10.04 0.69
C GLY A 323 -7.93 9.50 2.10
N ALA A 324 -9.11 9.79 2.64
CA ALA A 324 -9.50 9.48 4.00
C ALA A 324 -10.81 8.69 4.07
N GLU A 325 -11.08 8.06 5.21
CA GLU A 325 -12.27 7.25 5.43
C GLU A 325 -13.56 8.08 5.48
N ASP A 326 -13.48 9.39 5.79
CA ASP A 326 -14.61 10.33 5.73
C ASP A 326 -14.94 10.84 4.31
N GLY A 327 -14.18 10.40 3.29
CA GLY A 327 -14.34 10.83 1.91
C GLY A 327 -13.49 12.05 1.53
N ALA A 328 -12.88 12.71 2.51
CA ALA A 328 -11.99 13.83 2.22
C ALA A 328 -10.73 13.34 1.48
N ALA A 329 -10.38 14.05 0.41
CA ALA A 329 -9.25 13.72 -0.43
C ALA A 329 -8.51 14.99 -0.86
N GLY A 330 -7.34 14.84 -1.44
CA GLY A 330 -6.61 15.96 -2.00
C GLY A 330 -5.37 15.54 -2.78
N ILE A 331 -4.91 16.51 -3.57
CA ILE A 331 -3.70 16.40 -4.37
C ILE A 331 -2.78 17.56 -3.99
N LEU A 332 -1.61 17.25 -3.47
CA LEU A 332 -0.53 18.22 -3.29
C LEU A 332 0.29 18.30 -4.57
N ASP A 333 0.42 19.49 -5.12
CA ASP A 333 1.36 19.79 -6.19
C ASP A 333 2.67 20.34 -5.56
N LEU A 334 3.78 19.61 -5.72
CA LEU A 334 5.06 20.11 -5.24
C LEU A 334 5.50 21.32 -6.08
N PRO A 335 5.92 22.43 -5.45
CA PRO A 335 6.44 23.56 -6.21
C PRO A 335 7.68 23.14 -7.02
N ALA A 336 7.80 23.67 -8.22
CA ALA A 336 9.00 23.49 -9.03
C ALA A 336 10.22 23.98 -8.24
N ALA A 337 11.29 23.17 -8.23
CA ALA A 337 12.55 23.50 -7.53
C ALA A 337 13.31 24.62 -8.22
#